data_8113ab777ccbe98332876fbaab425e09
#
_entry.id   8113ab777ccbe98332876fbaab425e09
#
_cell.length_a   1.000
_cell.length_b   1.000
_cell.length_c   1.000
_cell.angle_alpha   90.00
_cell.angle_beta   90.00
_cell.angle_gamma   90.00
#
_symmetry.space_group_name_H-M   'P 1'
#
loop_
_entity.id
_entity.type
_entity.pdbx_description
1 polymer ?
#
loop_
_entity_poly.entity_id
_entity_poly.type
_entity_poly.pdbx_seq_one_letter_code
_entity_poly.pdbx_strand_id
1 'polypeptide(L)'
;VGSEMCIRDRYQEEIEELIVKATDLTKRLAECMDKDAESFKPLAAAYGLPKDTEEQIKEREAIMAKALVTASEAPLSMMELILEAMKLIDRISVIGSRIAISDAGVGITMCEAAMKGASLNVFINTKLMKDRELAEDMNFKADKMLAEAAQIEEETFGRVMDAVRP
;
A
#
# COMPACT_ATOMS: atom_id res chain seq x y z
N VAL A 1 20.76 23.41 -21.10
CA VAL A 1 20.19 22.65 -22.24
C VAL A 1 21.02 21.39 -22.51
N GLY A 2 22.37 21.44 -22.46
CA GLY A 2 23.22 20.28 -22.73
C GLY A 2 23.24 19.20 -21.62
N SER A 3 23.04 19.56 -20.36
CA SER A 3 23.13 18.61 -19.23
C SER A 3 21.90 17.72 -19.07
N GLU A 4 20.70 18.22 -19.35
CA GLU A 4 19.46 17.44 -19.26
C GLU A 4 19.34 16.39 -20.37
N MET A 5 19.78 16.73 -21.59
CA MET A 5 19.82 15.79 -22.70
C MET A 5 20.78 14.63 -22.43
N CYS A 6 21.95 14.89 -21.81
CA CYS A 6 22.91 13.86 -21.42
C CYS A 6 22.40 12.95 -20.30
N ILE A 7 21.61 13.47 -19.35
CA ILE A 7 21.03 12.68 -18.25
C ILE A 7 19.93 11.75 -18.81
N ARG A 8 19.06 12.27 -19.68
CA ARG A 8 17.99 11.50 -20.30
C ARG A 8 18.52 10.34 -21.14
N ASP A 9 19.57 10.59 -21.96
CA ASP A 9 20.19 9.54 -22.78
C ASP A 9 20.84 8.45 -21.92
N ARG A 10 21.40 8.82 -20.75
CA ARG A 10 22.08 7.88 -19.85
C ARG A 10 21.12 6.90 -19.19
N TYR A 11 19.90 7.32 -18.88
CA TYR A 11 18.91 6.52 -18.13
C TYR A 11 17.69 6.15 -18.97
N GLN A 12 17.75 6.30 -20.29
CA GLN A 12 16.60 6.08 -21.18
C GLN A 12 16.02 4.67 -21.02
N GLU A 13 16.86 3.64 -21.05
CA GLU A 13 16.42 2.24 -20.91
C GLU A 13 15.78 2.00 -19.53
N GLU A 14 16.40 2.51 -18.46
CA GLU A 14 15.86 2.38 -17.11
C GLU A 14 14.51 3.10 -16.95
N ILE A 15 14.36 4.28 -17.53
CA ILE A 15 13.09 5.03 -17.50
C ILE A 15 11.99 4.24 -18.24
N GLU A 16 12.30 3.63 -19.37
CA GLU A 16 11.35 2.79 -20.12
C GLU A 16 10.92 1.57 -19.28
N GLU A 17 11.84 0.91 -18.59
CA GLU A 17 11.51 -0.17 -17.64
C GLU A 17 10.62 0.31 -16.48
N LEU A 18 10.91 1.47 -15.93
CA LEU A 18 10.11 2.06 -14.84
C LEU A 18 8.69 2.39 -15.31
N ILE A 19 8.51 2.87 -16.55
CA ILE A 19 7.19 3.12 -17.14
C ILE A 19 6.40 1.82 -17.26
N VAL A 20 7.03 0.73 -17.73
CA VAL A 20 6.37 -0.58 -17.81
C VAL A 20 5.96 -1.08 -16.44
N LYS A 21 6.84 -1.01 -15.44
CA LYS A 21 6.56 -1.41 -14.05
C LYS A 21 5.44 -0.58 -13.44
N ALA A 22 5.47 0.75 -13.62
CA ALA A 22 4.44 1.65 -13.10
C ALA A 22 3.07 1.38 -13.76
N THR A 23 3.06 1.06 -15.06
CA THR A 23 1.83 0.71 -15.79
C THR A 23 1.22 -0.59 -15.28
N ASP A 24 2.03 -1.63 -15.06
CA ASP A 24 1.59 -2.89 -14.47
C ASP A 24 1.07 -2.69 -13.04
N LEU A 25 1.84 -1.96 -12.23
CA LEU A 25 1.49 -1.68 -10.84
C LEU A 25 0.16 -0.92 -10.71
N THR A 26 -0.12 0.03 -11.61
CA THR A 26 -1.39 0.74 -11.66
C THR A 26 -2.58 -0.21 -11.86
N LYS A 27 -2.43 -1.21 -12.73
CA LYS A 27 -3.46 -2.23 -12.95
C LYS A 27 -3.64 -3.12 -11.70
N ARG A 28 -2.54 -3.57 -11.12
CA ARG A 28 -2.55 -4.41 -9.91
C ARG A 28 -3.18 -3.68 -8.72
N LEU A 29 -2.94 -2.38 -8.57
CA LEU A 29 -3.57 -1.54 -7.55
C LEU A 29 -5.09 -1.43 -7.78
N ALA A 30 -5.53 -1.20 -9.01
CA ALA A 30 -6.96 -1.16 -9.34
C ALA A 30 -7.64 -2.50 -9.05
N GLU A 31 -7.05 -3.62 -9.45
CA GLU A 31 -7.53 -4.97 -9.14
C GLU A 31 -7.55 -5.25 -7.62
N CYS A 32 -6.59 -4.71 -6.88
CA CYS A 32 -6.54 -4.85 -5.43
C CYS A 32 -7.67 -4.10 -4.73
N MET A 33 -8.08 -2.93 -5.24
CA MET A 33 -9.25 -2.19 -4.74
C MET A 33 -10.53 -2.99 -4.91
N ASP A 34 -10.72 -3.63 -6.07
CA ASP A 34 -11.89 -4.48 -6.32
C ASP A 34 -11.88 -5.72 -5.40
N LYS A 35 -10.70 -6.34 -5.19
CA LYS A 35 -10.54 -7.46 -4.27
C LYS A 35 -10.83 -7.07 -2.82
N ASP A 36 -10.43 -5.89 -2.38
CA ASP A 36 -10.70 -5.40 -1.03
C ASP A 36 -12.22 -5.29 -0.80
N ALA A 37 -12.93 -4.67 -1.74
CA ALA A 37 -14.39 -4.57 -1.67
C ALA A 37 -15.09 -5.93 -1.63
N GLU A 38 -14.62 -6.92 -2.41
CA GLU A 38 -15.16 -8.28 -2.39
C GLU A 38 -14.80 -9.04 -1.12
N SER A 39 -13.57 -8.89 -0.61
CA SER A 39 -13.08 -9.58 0.59
C SER A 39 -13.80 -9.16 1.86
N PHE A 40 -14.35 -7.94 1.89
CA PHE A 40 -15.11 -7.42 3.02
C PHE A 40 -16.54 -7.97 3.09
N LYS A 41 -17.15 -8.41 1.99
CA LYS A 41 -18.54 -8.87 1.95
C LYS A 41 -18.86 -10.02 2.93
N PRO A 42 -18.03 -11.08 3.07
CA PRO A 42 -18.25 -12.12 4.06
C PRO A 42 -18.24 -11.61 5.50
N LEU A 43 -17.34 -10.65 5.81
CA LEU A 43 -17.27 -10.05 7.13
C LEU A 43 -18.50 -9.20 7.42
N ALA A 44 -18.93 -8.38 6.46
CA ALA A 44 -20.15 -7.60 6.58
C ALA A 44 -21.39 -8.48 6.80
N ALA A 45 -21.49 -9.60 6.07
CA ALA A 45 -22.58 -10.57 6.25
C ALA A 45 -22.52 -11.23 7.64
N ALA A 46 -21.33 -11.57 8.15
CA ALA A 46 -21.16 -12.22 9.44
C ALA A 46 -21.62 -11.34 10.62
N TYR A 47 -21.57 -10.02 10.48
CA TYR A 47 -22.12 -9.11 11.52
C TYR A 47 -23.63 -9.25 11.68
N GLY A 48 -24.37 -9.58 10.62
CA GLY A 48 -25.83 -9.77 10.65
C GLY A 48 -26.30 -11.16 11.09
N LEU A 49 -25.40 -12.12 11.32
CA LEU A 49 -25.77 -13.47 11.74
C LEU A 49 -26.40 -13.49 13.14
N PRO A 50 -27.41 -14.39 13.36
CA PRO A 50 -28.07 -14.53 14.66
C PRO A 50 -27.08 -14.98 15.75
N LYS A 51 -27.39 -14.61 17.00
CA LYS A 51 -26.56 -14.87 18.19
C LYS A 51 -27.42 -15.19 19.43
N ASP A 52 -28.58 -15.79 19.20
CA ASP A 52 -29.58 -16.03 20.26
C ASP A 52 -29.35 -17.36 21.00
N THR A 53 -28.66 -18.33 20.34
CA THR A 53 -28.31 -19.61 20.94
C THR A 53 -26.81 -19.84 20.96
N GLU A 54 -26.34 -20.76 21.81
CA GLU A 54 -24.91 -21.10 21.88
C GLU A 54 -24.36 -21.65 20.55
N GLU A 55 -25.18 -22.42 19.83
CA GLU A 55 -24.83 -22.95 18.51
C GLU A 55 -24.65 -21.84 17.48
N GLN A 56 -25.58 -20.88 17.45
CA GLN A 56 -25.51 -19.72 16.56
C GLN A 56 -24.28 -18.86 16.86
N ILE A 57 -23.95 -18.66 18.14
CA ILE A 57 -22.76 -17.92 18.56
C ILE A 57 -21.50 -18.60 18.05
N LYS A 58 -21.38 -19.93 18.24
CA LYS A 58 -20.22 -20.71 17.77
C LYS A 58 -20.07 -20.68 16.26
N GLU A 59 -21.17 -20.86 15.53
CA GLU A 59 -21.17 -20.80 14.06
C GLU A 59 -20.76 -19.41 13.57
N ARG A 60 -21.35 -18.35 14.11
CA ARG A 60 -21.00 -16.97 13.79
C ARG A 60 -19.51 -16.68 14.07
N GLU A 61 -18.99 -17.13 15.20
CA GLU A 61 -17.58 -16.96 15.55
C GLU A 61 -16.64 -17.66 14.57
N ALA A 62 -16.98 -18.85 14.12
CA ALA A 62 -16.20 -19.60 13.14
C ALA A 62 -16.20 -18.90 11.75
N ILE A 63 -17.36 -18.36 11.35
CA ILE A 63 -17.49 -17.59 10.10
C ILE A 63 -16.69 -16.29 10.20
N MET A 64 -16.85 -15.54 11.30
CA MET A 64 -16.13 -14.30 11.52
C MET A 64 -14.60 -14.49 11.55
N ALA A 65 -14.12 -15.57 12.17
CA ALA A 65 -12.69 -15.84 12.23
C ALA A 65 -12.07 -15.94 10.82
N LYS A 66 -12.73 -16.66 9.91
CA LYS A 66 -12.30 -16.78 8.50
C LYS A 66 -12.43 -15.45 7.74
N ALA A 67 -13.56 -14.77 7.92
CA ALA A 67 -13.85 -13.53 7.23
C ALA A 67 -12.87 -12.42 7.62
N LEU A 68 -12.46 -12.33 8.89
CA LEU A 68 -11.46 -11.37 9.37
C LEU A 68 -10.08 -11.59 8.73
N VAL A 69 -9.66 -12.85 8.55
CA VAL A 69 -8.39 -13.15 7.85
C VAL A 69 -8.45 -12.64 6.42
N THR A 70 -9.47 -13.03 5.66
CA THR A 70 -9.63 -12.61 4.26
C THR A 70 -9.74 -11.09 4.13
N ALA A 71 -10.49 -10.43 5.03
CA ALA A 71 -10.62 -8.98 5.03
C ALA A 71 -9.34 -8.24 5.46
N SER A 72 -8.37 -8.92 6.05
CA SER A 72 -7.05 -8.34 6.40
C SER A 72 -6.01 -8.55 5.31
N GLU A 73 -6.11 -9.63 4.53
CA GLU A 73 -5.15 -9.97 3.47
C GLU A 73 -5.18 -8.94 2.32
N ALA A 74 -6.36 -8.46 1.94
CA ALA A 74 -6.49 -7.49 0.85
C ALA A 74 -5.80 -6.15 1.15
N PRO A 75 -6.04 -5.48 2.30
CA PRO A 75 -5.30 -4.25 2.63
C PRO A 75 -3.80 -4.49 2.87
N LEU A 76 -3.37 -5.66 3.36
CA LEU A 76 -1.93 -5.99 3.42
C LEU A 76 -1.31 -6.06 2.03
N SER A 77 -1.97 -6.71 1.08
CA SER A 77 -1.51 -6.76 -0.32
C SER A 77 -1.49 -5.37 -0.96
N MET A 78 -2.45 -4.50 -0.61
CA MET A 78 -2.44 -3.11 -1.04
C MET A 78 -1.22 -2.35 -0.50
N MET A 79 -0.85 -2.56 0.76
CA MET A 79 0.35 -1.95 1.35
C MET A 79 1.62 -2.40 0.62
N GLU A 80 1.74 -3.68 0.23
CA GLU A 80 2.86 -4.19 -0.56
C GLU A 80 2.98 -3.48 -1.91
N LEU A 81 1.85 -3.31 -2.63
CA LEU A 81 1.81 -2.60 -3.91
C LEU A 81 2.14 -1.11 -3.78
N ILE A 82 1.65 -0.46 -2.71
CA ILE A 82 1.99 0.95 -2.44
C ILE A 82 3.49 1.09 -2.16
N LEU A 83 4.09 0.19 -1.40
CA LEU A 83 5.53 0.20 -1.12
C LEU A 83 6.35 0.01 -2.42
N GLU A 84 5.89 -0.85 -3.32
CA GLU A 84 6.46 -1.00 -4.66
C GLU A 84 6.39 0.31 -5.46
N ALA A 85 5.24 1.00 -5.42
CA ALA A 85 5.08 2.32 -6.05
C ALA A 85 6.03 3.37 -5.47
N MET A 86 6.18 3.43 -4.16
CA MET A 86 7.08 4.36 -3.48
C MET A 86 8.53 4.17 -3.93
N LYS A 87 8.99 2.92 -4.08
CA LYS A 87 10.33 2.60 -4.60
C LYS A 87 10.53 3.06 -6.06
N LEU A 88 9.50 2.95 -6.89
CA LEU A 88 9.57 3.49 -8.26
C LEU A 88 9.64 5.02 -8.27
N ILE A 89 8.85 5.69 -7.41
CA ILE A 89 8.85 7.15 -7.29
C ILE A 89 10.20 7.64 -6.74
N ASP A 90 10.73 6.98 -5.73
CA ASP A 90 12.06 7.30 -5.20
C ASP A 90 13.12 7.23 -6.32
N ARG A 91 13.11 6.16 -7.09
CA ARG A 91 14.07 6.01 -8.19
C ARG A 91 13.91 7.09 -9.26
N ILE A 92 12.68 7.39 -9.69
CA ILE A 92 12.44 8.42 -10.69
C ILE A 92 12.79 9.81 -10.19
N SER A 93 12.71 10.08 -8.89
CA SER A 93 13.13 11.35 -8.30
C SER A 93 14.64 11.61 -8.43
N VAL A 94 15.42 10.54 -8.61
CA VAL A 94 16.89 10.63 -8.80
C VAL A 94 17.28 10.79 -10.27
N ILE A 95 16.63 10.04 -11.17
CA ILE A 95 17.03 9.94 -12.59
C ILE A 95 16.11 10.70 -13.52
N GLY A 96 14.95 11.13 -13.06
CA GLY A 96 13.93 11.79 -13.87
C GLY A 96 14.30 13.24 -14.22
N SER A 97 13.44 13.85 -15.06
CA SER A 97 13.59 15.24 -15.45
C SER A 97 13.36 16.20 -14.25
N ARG A 98 14.17 17.24 -14.14
CA ARG A 98 14.00 18.31 -13.14
C ARG A 98 12.64 18.99 -13.24
N ILE A 99 12.04 19.04 -14.43
CA ILE A 99 10.72 19.66 -14.65
C ILE A 99 9.63 18.87 -13.93
N ALA A 100 9.77 17.55 -13.84
CA ALA A 100 8.79 16.64 -13.22
C ALA A 100 9.14 16.28 -11.76
N ILE A 101 10.16 16.89 -11.16
CA ILE A 101 10.58 16.53 -9.80
C ILE A 101 9.49 16.77 -8.76
N SER A 102 8.70 17.84 -8.92
CA SER A 102 7.57 18.14 -8.04
C SER A 102 6.48 17.06 -8.08
N ASP A 103 6.29 16.41 -9.24
CA ASP A 103 5.30 15.33 -9.39
C ASP A 103 5.72 14.10 -8.58
N ALA A 104 7.04 13.82 -8.49
CA ALA A 104 7.56 12.79 -7.60
C ALA A 104 7.26 13.13 -6.11
N GLY A 105 7.41 14.40 -5.72
CA GLY A 105 7.05 14.87 -4.37
C GLY A 105 5.58 14.67 -4.04
N VAL A 106 4.68 15.05 -4.95
CA VAL A 106 3.24 14.81 -4.78
C VAL A 106 2.94 13.32 -4.71
N GLY A 107 3.52 12.53 -5.62
CA GLY A 107 3.29 11.07 -5.67
C GLY A 107 3.72 10.36 -4.39
N ILE A 108 4.90 10.67 -3.86
CA ILE A 108 5.41 10.00 -2.65
C ILE A 108 4.55 10.32 -1.42
N THR A 109 4.12 11.57 -1.26
CA THR A 109 3.25 12.00 -0.16
C THR A 109 1.86 11.33 -0.25
N MET A 110 1.30 11.21 -1.45
CA MET A 110 0.04 10.50 -1.65
C MET A 110 0.16 9.00 -1.35
N CYS A 111 1.27 8.36 -1.74
CA CYS A 111 1.55 6.97 -1.41
C CYS A 111 1.69 6.76 0.10
N GLU A 112 2.36 7.65 0.82
CA GLU A 112 2.45 7.58 2.28
C GLU A 112 1.08 7.67 2.95
N ALA A 113 0.25 8.61 2.52
CA ALA A 113 -1.13 8.72 3.02
C ALA A 113 -1.96 7.46 2.74
N ALA A 114 -1.84 6.89 1.53
CA ALA A 114 -2.51 5.64 1.16
C ALA A 114 -2.00 4.45 1.99
N MET A 115 -0.70 4.35 2.25
CA MET A 115 -0.07 3.34 3.11
C MET A 115 -0.67 3.37 4.52
N LYS A 116 -0.73 4.56 5.13
CA LYS A 116 -1.36 4.76 6.45
C LYS A 116 -2.84 4.39 6.43
N GLY A 117 -3.58 4.78 5.39
CA GLY A 117 -4.98 4.42 5.22
C GLY A 117 -5.21 2.90 5.14
N ALA A 118 -4.41 2.20 4.32
CA ALA A 118 -4.50 0.74 4.18
C ALA A 118 -4.18 0.01 5.51
N SER A 119 -3.18 0.48 6.25
CA SER A 119 -2.81 -0.11 7.55
C SER A 119 -3.93 -0.06 8.58
N LEU A 120 -4.76 0.99 8.58
CA LEU A 120 -5.92 1.09 9.48
C LEU A 120 -6.92 -0.03 9.23
N ASN A 121 -7.12 -0.43 7.97
CA ASN A 121 -7.99 -1.56 7.62
C ASN A 121 -7.41 -2.90 8.07
N VAL A 122 -6.09 -3.07 8.05
CA VAL A 122 -5.44 -4.24 8.66
C VAL A 122 -5.71 -4.26 10.17
N PHE A 123 -5.37 -3.19 10.87
CA PHE A 123 -5.41 -3.16 12.34
C PHE A 123 -6.83 -3.27 12.90
N ILE A 124 -7.85 -2.66 12.27
CA ILE A 124 -9.23 -2.80 12.73
C ILE A 124 -9.72 -4.24 12.64
N ASN A 125 -9.30 -4.99 11.61
CA ASN A 125 -9.68 -6.38 11.43
C ASN A 125 -8.88 -7.30 12.38
N THR A 126 -7.56 -7.16 12.46
CA THR A 126 -6.70 -7.98 13.33
C THR A 126 -7.03 -7.79 14.81
N LYS A 127 -7.48 -6.60 15.22
CA LYS A 127 -7.97 -6.32 16.57
C LYS A 127 -9.11 -7.26 16.98
N LEU A 128 -9.94 -7.68 16.04
CA LEU A 128 -11.11 -8.53 16.28
C LEU A 128 -10.79 -10.03 16.15
N MET A 129 -9.61 -10.41 15.68
CA MET A 129 -9.20 -11.81 15.53
C MET A 129 -9.01 -12.45 16.91
N LYS A 130 -9.55 -13.67 17.08
CA LYS A 130 -9.29 -14.52 18.26
C LYS A 130 -7.91 -15.17 18.19
N ASP A 131 -7.45 -15.54 16.99
CA ASP A 131 -6.10 -16.01 16.73
C ASP A 131 -5.12 -14.84 16.84
N ARG A 132 -4.54 -14.70 18.04
CA ARG A 132 -3.64 -13.59 18.35
C ARG A 132 -2.28 -13.73 17.68
N GLU A 133 -1.80 -14.95 17.46
CA GLU A 133 -0.53 -15.20 16.78
C GLU A 133 -0.60 -14.74 15.34
N LEU A 134 -1.64 -15.13 14.61
CA LEU A 134 -1.87 -14.67 13.23
C LEU A 134 -2.08 -13.15 13.16
N ALA A 135 -2.85 -12.58 14.10
CA ALA A 135 -3.08 -11.13 14.15
C ALA A 135 -1.78 -10.36 14.37
N GLU A 136 -0.91 -10.83 15.24
CA GLU A 136 0.39 -10.22 15.53
C GLU A 136 1.35 -10.33 14.35
N ASP A 137 1.36 -11.46 13.61
CA ASP A 137 2.14 -11.61 12.37
C ASP A 137 1.69 -10.61 11.31
N MET A 138 0.38 -10.46 11.10
CA MET A 138 -0.16 -9.47 10.16
C MET A 138 0.17 -8.03 10.57
N ASN A 139 0.03 -7.71 11.86
CA ASN A 139 0.39 -6.40 12.39
C ASN A 139 1.87 -6.10 12.21
N PHE A 140 2.74 -7.07 12.51
CA PHE A 140 4.19 -6.92 12.32
C PHE A 140 4.56 -6.64 10.86
N LYS A 141 3.92 -7.33 9.91
CA LYS A 141 4.12 -7.06 8.48
C LYS A 141 3.69 -5.63 8.11
N ALA A 142 2.53 -5.20 8.60
CA ALA A 142 2.02 -3.85 8.36
C ALA A 142 2.94 -2.78 8.97
N ASP A 143 3.38 -2.96 10.22
CA ASP A 143 4.28 -2.04 10.92
C ASP A 143 5.63 -1.92 10.20
N LYS A 144 6.18 -3.05 9.72
CA LYS A 144 7.41 -3.05 8.93
C LYS A 144 7.26 -2.24 7.64
N MET A 145 6.14 -2.42 6.91
CA MET A 145 5.87 -1.65 5.70
C MET A 145 5.66 -0.16 5.99
N LEU A 146 4.98 0.19 7.09
CA LEU A 146 4.83 1.58 7.52
C LEU A 146 6.18 2.24 7.82
N ALA A 147 7.08 1.55 8.52
CA ALA A 147 8.40 2.06 8.84
C ALA A 147 9.25 2.27 7.59
N GLU A 148 9.25 1.31 6.66
CA GLU A 148 9.96 1.42 5.39
C GLU A 148 9.39 2.54 4.51
N ALA A 149 8.07 2.66 4.44
CA ALA A 149 7.40 3.71 3.69
C ALA A 149 7.73 5.11 4.22
N ALA A 150 7.73 5.29 5.55
CA ALA A 150 8.08 6.56 6.17
C ALA A 150 9.52 6.97 5.85
N GLN A 151 10.46 6.04 5.86
CA GLN A 151 11.85 6.32 5.47
C GLN A 151 11.96 6.74 4.00
N ILE A 152 11.32 6.00 3.08
CA ILE A 152 11.33 6.33 1.65
C ILE A 152 10.70 7.69 1.40
N GLU A 153 9.60 8.01 2.09
CA GLU A 153 8.93 9.32 1.97
C GLU A 153 9.85 10.45 2.42
N GLU A 154 10.44 10.36 3.60
CA GLU A 154 11.32 11.37 4.16
C GLU A 154 12.52 11.65 3.22
N GLU A 155 13.18 10.60 2.73
CA GLU A 155 14.34 10.72 1.83
C GLU A 155 13.93 11.31 0.47
N THR A 156 12.84 10.82 -0.12
CA THR A 156 12.38 11.26 -1.43
C THR A 156 11.83 12.69 -1.39
N PHE A 157 10.98 12.98 -0.41
CA PHE A 157 10.39 14.31 -0.25
C PHE A 157 11.46 15.35 0.09
N GLY A 158 12.41 15.01 0.95
CA GLY A 158 13.58 15.85 1.26
C GLY A 158 14.35 16.23 0.00
N ARG A 159 14.69 15.24 -0.84
CA ARG A 159 15.36 15.45 -2.15
C ARG A 159 14.57 16.38 -3.07
N VAL A 160 13.24 16.19 -3.14
CA VAL A 160 12.37 17.06 -3.93
C VAL A 160 12.38 18.47 -3.40
N MET A 161 12.27 18.64 -2.07
CA MET A 161 12.28 19.97 -1.43
C MET A 161 13.58 20.72 -1.68
N ASP A 162 14.73 20.05 -1.65
CA ASP A 162 16.03 20.64 -1.97
C ASP A 162 16.12 21.07 -3.44
N ALA A 163 15.42 20.39 -4.33
CA ALA A 163 15.41 20.70 -5.75
C ALA A 163 14.44 21.84 -6.13
N VAL A 164 13.35 22.05 -5.38
CA VAL A 164 12.31 23.03 -5.70
C VAL A 164 12.41 24.34 -4.89
N ARG A 165 13.12 24.31 -3.78
CA ARG A 165 13.37 25.51 -2.97
C ARG A 165 14.59 26.29 -3.51
N PRO A 166 14.55 27.64 -3.41
CA PRO A 166 15.70 28.48 -3.79
C PRO A 166 16.87 28.33 -2.85
#